data_651dd5554bc0e2d2d06bbcd816d65738
#
_entry.id   651dd5554bc0e2d2d06bbcd816d65738
#
_cell.length_a   1.000
_cell.length_b   1.000
_cell.length_c   1.000
_cell.angle_alpha   90.00
_cell.angle_beta   90.00
_cell.angle_gamma   90.00
#
_symmetry.space_group_name_H-M   'P 1'
#
loop_
_entity.id
_entity.type
_entity.pdbx_description
1 polymer ?
#
loop_
_entity_poly.entity_id
_entity_poly.type
_entity_poly.pdbx_seq_one_letter_code
_entity_poly.pdbx_strand_id
1 'polypeptide(L)'
;MQRIAESELIFNARGAIYHLDLKPDELAENIITVGDPDRVKEISKHLDKIEVQRQHREFVTHTGYVGHKRISIVSTGIGPDNIDIVLNELDALVNIDFETRSINNELKHLNIIRIGTSGSLQADVPVDSFVASTHGIGIDNLMNFYLHENNEEEKQLIHSFITQTQLHNGFGNPYISAASMHLLKYFVDGYHRGITVTCPGFYGPQGRILRLGISNPQLIDRLTSFTFGQYRITNFEMETSAIYGLGKALNHRCLSLSAIIANRIHKNFSKDSLSLIEKLIVKSLEIITDKL
;
A
#
# COMPACT_ATOMS: atom_id res chain seq x y z
N MET A 1 -18.05 -15.42 22.02
CA MET A 1 -16.82 -14.83 21.44
C MET A 1 -16.09 -14.07 22.53
N GLN A 2 -14.76 -14.01 22.47
CA GLN A 2 -13.98 -13.26 23.44
C GLN A 2 -14.13 -11.76 23.17
N ARG A 3 -14.48 -10.99 24.19
CA ARG A 3 -14.55 -9.52 24.12
C ARG A 3 -13.13 -8.94 24.02
N ILE A 4 -12.90 -8.05 23.06
CA ILE A 4 -11.64 -7.34 22.89
C ILE A 4 -11.51 -6.26 23.97
N ALA A 5 -10.37 -6.21 24.65
CA ALA A 5 -10.12 -5.27 25.74
C ALA A 5 -10.08 -3.81 25.25
N GLU A 6 -10.27 -2.87 26.17
CA GLU A 6 -10.26 -1.43 25.84
C GLU A 6 -8.87 -0.92 25.44
N SER A 7 -7.82 -1.57 25.92
CA SER A 7 -6.43 -1.29 25.52
C SER A 7 -6.07 -1.77 24.13
N GLU A 8 -6.85 -2.72 23.57
CA GLU A 8 -6.60 -3.31 22.26
C GLU A 8 -7.43 -2.62 21.18
N LEU A 9 -8.72 -2.43 21.42
CA LEU A 9 -9.65 -1.71 20.54
C LEU A 9 -9.98 -0.36 21.16
N ILE A 10 -9.30 0.69 20.73
CA ILE A 10 -9.40 2.02 21.36
C ILE A 10 -10.39 2.87 20.59
N PHE A 11 -11.31 3.53 21.32
CA PHE A 11 -12.24 4.50 20.76
C PHE A 11 -11.96 5.91 21.29
N ASN A 12 -12.24 6.90 20.47
CA ASN A 12 -12.23 8.29 20.89
C ASN A 12 -13.57 8.73 21.53
N ALA A 13 -13.67 9.99 21.94
CA ALA A 13 -14.88 10.53 22.58
C ALA A 13 -16.15 10.50 21.71
N ARG A 14 -16.01 10.37 20.37
CA ARG A 14 -17.13 10.16 19.44
C ARG A 14 -17.64 8.72 19.39
N GLY A 15 -16.95 7.78 20.02
CA GLY A 15 -17.13 6.33 19.81
C GLY A 15 -16.64 5.88 18.43
N ALA A 16 -15.75 6.63 17.82
CA ALA A 16 -15.07 6.28 16.57
C ALA A 16 -13.74 5.60 16.87
N ILE A 17 -13.21 4.81 15.91
CA ILE A 17 -11.87 4.21 16.03
C ILE A 17 -10.82 5.31 16.20
N TYR A 18 -9.77 5.02 16.95
CA TYR A 18 -8.93 6.05 17.56
C TYR A 18 -8.13 6.91 16.57
N HIS A 19 -7.39 6.29 15.64
CA HIS A 19 -6.50 7.05 14.75
C HIS A 19 -7.22 7.59 13.52
N LEU A 20 -8.07 6.79 12.88
CA LEU A 20 -8.80 7.22 11.68
C LEU A 20 -9.98 8.15 12.00
N ASP A 21 -10.43 8.21 13.25
CA ASP A 21 -11.64 8.94 13.67
C ASP A 21 -12.89 8.61 12.84
N LEU A 22 -13.05 7.32 12.49
CA LEU A 22 -14.14 6.81 11.68
C LEU A 22 -15.08 5.90 12.51
N LYS A 23 -16.34 5.89 12.12
CA LYS A 23 -17.34 4.90 12.53
C LYS A 23 -17.61 3.93 11.38
N PRO A 24 -18.17 2.72 11.65
CA PRO A 24 -18.44 1.72 10.63
C PRO A 24 -19.26 2.22 9.43
N ASP A 25 -20.26 3.06 9.66
CA ASP A 25 -21.14 3.64 8.62
C ASP A 25 -20.46 4.75 7.79
N GLU A 26 -19.36 5.31 8.29
CA GLU A 26 -18.58 6.35 7.62
C GLU A 26 -17.61 5.80 6.56
N LEU A 27 -17.37 4.48 6.51
CA LEU A 27 -16.44 3.82 5.58
C LEU A 27 -17.17 3.15 4.40
N ALA A 28 -16.58 3.23 3.19
CA ALA A 28 -17.01 2.49 2.02
C ALA A 28 -16.26 1.16 1.88
N GLU A 29 -16.81 0.20 1.11
CA GLU A 29 -16.13 -1.06 0.80
C GLU A 29 -14.93 -0.87 -0.14
N ASN A 30 -15.02 0.09 -1.08
CA ASN A 30 -13.93 0.43 -1.99
C ASN A 30 -13.14 1.58 -1.40
N ILE A 31 -11.85 1.35 -1.16
CA ILE A 31 -10.97 2.29 -0.49
C ILE A 31 -9.79 2.63 -1.39
N ILE A 32 -9.54 3.91 -1.57
CA ILE A 32 -8.30 4.41 -2.15
C ILE A 32 -7.42 4.89 -1.01
N THR A 33 -6.21 4.36 -0.90
CA THR A 33 -5.22 4.83 0.06
C THR A 33 -4.13 5.65 -0.62
N VAL A 34 -3.70 6.72 0.04
CA VAL A 34 -2.62 7.61 -0.41
C VAL A 34 -1.70 7.95 0.76
N GLY A 35 -0.41 8.20 0.51
CA GLY A 35 0.52 8.58 1.57
C GLY A 35 0.33 10.03 2.04
N ASP A 36 -0.02 10.92 1.12
CA ASP A 36 -0.11 12.37 1.35
C ASP A 36 -1.55 12.80 1.69
N PRO A 37 -1.79 13.45 2.84
CA PRO A 37 -3.12 13.98 3.20
C PRO A 37 -3.69 14.96 2.16
N ASP A 38 -2.87 15.76 1.51
CA ASP A 38 -3.35 16.70 0.49
C ASP A 38 -3.85 15.98 -0.78
N ARG A 39 -3.33 14.79 -1.07
CA ARG A 39 -3.82 13.97 -2.19
C ARG A 39 -5.25 13.44 -1.97
N VAL A 40 -5.69 13.32 -0.73
CA VAL A 40 -7.12 13.01 -0.42
C VAL A 40 -8.02 14.08 -1.03
N LYS A 41 -7.66 15.35 -0.87
CA LYS A 41 -8.41 16.49 -1.43
C LYS A 41 -8.37 16.48 -2.97
N GLU A 42 -7.21 16.15 -3.57
CA GLU A 42 -7.08 16.08 -5.03
C GLU A 42 -7.99 14.99 -5.61
N ILE A 43 -7.99 13.79 -5.04
CA ILE A 43 -8.88 12.73 -5.49
C ILE A 43 -10.35 13.08 -5.24
N SER A 44 -10.66 13.73 -4.11
CA SER A 44 -12.03 14.08 -3.74
C SER A 44 -12.68 15.11 -4.67
N LYS A 45 -11.91 15.84 -5.48
CA LYS A 45 -12.45 16.74 -6.53
C LYS A 45 -13.23 15.98 -7.60
N HIS A 46 -12.97 14.67 -7.76
CA HIS A 46 -13.66 13.80 -8.69
C HIS A 46 -14.91 13.12 -8.10
N LEU A 47 -15.21 13.33 -6.82
CA LEU A 47 -16.43 12.83 -6.21
C LEU A 47 -17.61 13.75 -6.57
N ASP A 48 -18.72 13.17 -7.00
CA ASP A 48 -19.98 13.90 -7.27
C ASP A 48 -20.57 14.46 -5.97
N LYS A 49 -20.36 13.72 -4.87
CA LYS A 49 -20.85 14.09 -3.54
C LYS A 49 -19.89 13.56 -2.47
N ILE A 50 -19.55 14.39 -1.51
CA ILE A 50 -18.81 13.97 -0.31
C ILE A 50 -19.82 13.88 0.85
N GLU A 51 -19.87 12.73 1.53
CA GLU A 51 -20.76 12.49 2.68
C GLU A 51 -20.04 12.62 4.01
N VAL A 52 -18.77 12.20 4.05
CA VAL A 52 -17.94 12.19 5.26
C VAL A 52 -16.62 12.88 4.99
N GLN A 53 -16.21 13.72 5.91
CA GLN A 53 -14.87 14.29 5.96
C GLN A 53 -14.37 14.17 7.40
N ARG A 54 -13.24 13.51 7.60
CA ARG A 54 -12.58 13.35 8.90
C ARG A 54 -11.10 13.63 8.76
N GLN A 55 -10.53 14.18 9.80
CA GLN A 55 -9.08 14.37 9.91
C GLN A 55 -8.64 14.25 11.36
N HIS A 56 -7.70 13.38 11.59
CA HIS A 56 -6.98 13.26 12.84
C HIS A 56 -5.51 12.98 12.56
N ARG A 57 -4.60 13.82 12.99
CA ARG A 57 -3.18 13.79 12.64
C ARG A 57 -2.99 13.80 11.12
N GLU A 58 -2.17 12.87 10.58
CA GLU A 58 -1.94 12.65 9.15
C GLU A 58 -3.05 11.85 8.46
N PHE A 59 -3.98 11.29 9.22
CA PHE A 59 -5.09 10.50 8.69
C PHE A 59 -6.25 11.40 8.30
N VAL A 60 -6.44 11.57 7.00
CA VAL A 60 -7.57 12.30 6.41
C VAL A 60 -8.43 11.29 5.65
N THR A 61 -9.74 11.33 5.88
CA THR A 61 -10.68 10.47 5.15
C THR A 61 -11.79 11.32 4.56
N HIS A 62 -12.00 11.16 3.24
CA HIS A 62 -13.20 11.61 2.56
C HIS A 62 -13.95 10.41 2.01
N THR A 63 -15.23 10.26 2.36
CA THR A 63 -16.12 9.23 1.79
C THR A 63 -17.22 9.90 0.99
N GLY A 64 -17.48 9.39 -0.21
CA GLY A 64 -18.46 9.95 -1.13
C GLY A 64 -18.74 9.06 -2.32
N TYR A 65 -19.24 9.62 -3.40
CA TYR A 65 -19.68 8.88 -4.58
C TYR A 65 -19.01 9.37 -5.86
N VAL A 66 -18.71 8.41 -6.75
CA VAL A 66 -18.47 8.62 -8.18
C VAL A 66 -19.53 7.79 -8.91
N GLY A 67 -20.47 8.45 -9.58
CA GLY A 67 -21.67 7.80 -10.10
C GLY A 67 -22.46 7.13 -8.97
N HIS A 68 -22.65 5.83 -9.10
CA HIS A 68 -23.34 5.00 -8.08
C HIS A 68 -22.38 4.32 -7.09
N LYS A 69 -21.08 4.47 -7.28
CA LYS A 69 -20.07 3.79 -6.49
C LYS A 69 -19.66 4.63 -5.27
N ARG A 70 -19.86 4.08 -4.07
CA ARG A 70 -19.37 4.68 -2.83
C ARG A 70 -17.90 4.34 -2.63
N ILE A 71 -17.07 5.35 -2.37
CA ILE A 71 -15.61 5.23 -2.26
C ILE A 71 -15.15 6.01 -1.03
N SER A 72 -14.24 5.44 -0.25
CA SER A 72 -13.48 6.17 0.78
C SER A 72 -12.07 6.44 0.29
N ILE A 73 -11.59 7.64 0.46
CA ILE A 73 -10.22 8.06 0.17
C ILE A 73 -9.55 8.33 1.50
N VAL A 74 -8.48 7.60 1.82
CA VAL A 74 -7.83 7.62 3.13
C VAL A 74 -6.35 7.94 2.97
N SER A 75 -5.85 8.97 3.66
CA SER A 75 -4.40 9.15 3.78
C SER A 75 -3.84 8.24 4.87
N THR A 76 -2.72 7.61 4.57
CA THR A 76 -2.05 6.70 5.48
C THR A 76 -0.86 7.33 6.19
N GLY A 77 -0.37 8.51 5.72
CA GLY A 77 0.98 8.93 6.03
C GLY A 77 2.01 8.06 5.31
N ILE A 78 3.24 8.05 5.79
CA ILE A 78 4.40 7.38 5.15
C ILE A 78 4.89 6.25 6.06
N GLY A 79 5.14 5.10 5.44
CA GLY A 79 5.85 4.00 6.07
C GLY A 79 4.97 2.85 6.59
N PRO A 80 5.60 1.68 6.84
CA PRO A 80 4.89 0.45 7.22
C PRO A 80 4.20 0.54 8.59
N ASP A 81 4.76 1.30 9.53
CA ASP A 81 4.21 1.56 10.85
C ASP A 81 2.85 2.28 10.80
N ASN A 82 2.71 3.24 9.89
CA ASN A 82 1.41 3.88 9.63
C ASN A 82 0.43 2.91 8.93
N ILE A 83 0.91 2.07 8.02
CA ILE A 83 0.07 1.05 7.38
C ILE A 83 -0.44 0.03 8.39
N ASP A 84 0.36 -0.31 9.39
CA ASP A 84 -0.06 -1.15 10.52
C ASP A 84 -1.32 -0.59 11.19
N ILE A 85 -1.30 0.68 11.56
CA ILE A 85 -2.45 1.37 12.16
C ILE A 85 -3.66 1.35 11.23
N VAL A 86 -3.45 1.80 9.98
CA VAL A 86 -4.54 2.01 9.03
C VAL A 86 -5.24 0.70 8.67
N LEU A 87 -4.51 -0.36 8.34
CA LEU A 87 -5.11 -1.62 7.91
C LEU A 87 -5.86 -2.32 9.04
N ASN A 88 -5.29 -2.31 10.26
CA ASN A 88 -5.98 -2.87 11.43
C ASN A 88 -7.24 -2.08 11.79
N GLU A 89 -7.21 -0.75 11.72
CA GLU A 89 -8.39 0.08 12.00
C GLU A 89 -9.45 -0.01 10.91
N LEU A 90 -9.07 -0.13 9.63
CA LEU A 90 -10.02 -0.38 8.52
C LEU A 90 -10.70 -1.74 8.66
N ASP A 91 -9.96 -2.79 9.03
CA ASP A 91 -10.54 -4.09 9.31
C ASP A 91 -11.49 -4.03 10.51
N ALA A 92 -11.10 -3.39 11.60
CA ALA A 92 -11.92 -3.24 12.78
C ALA A 92 -13.28 -2.56 12.50
N LEU A 93 -13.29 -1.54 11.61
CA LEU A 93 -14.51 -0.83 11.20
C LEU A 93 -15.54 -1.74 10.52
N VAL A 94 -15.13 -2.81 9.87
CA VAL A 94 -16.05 -3.68 9.11
C VAL A 94 -16.24 -5.06 9.73
N ASN A 95 -15.31 -5.50 10.58
CA ASN A 95 -15.25 -6.86 11.09
C ASN A 95 -15.38 -6.98 12.62
N ILE A 96 -15.46 -5.85 13.34
CA ILE A 96 -15.68 -5.82 14.78
C ILE A 96 -16.97 -5.07 15.10
N ASP A 97 -17.82 -5.65 15.91
CA ASP A 97 -18.96 -4.97 16.50
C ASP A 97 -18.47 -4.05 17.64
N PHE A 98 -18.69 -2.75 17.51
CA PHE A 98 -18.18 -1.73 18.44
C PHE A 98 -18.93 -1.70 19.78
N GLU A 99 -20.18 -2.18 19.82
CA GLU A 99 -20.98 -2.23 21.05
C GLU A 99 -20.56 -3.42 21.91
N THR A 100 -20.48 -4.60 21.31
CA THR A 100 -20.08 -5.84 22.00
C THR A 100 -18.57 -6.01 22.11
N ARG A 101 -17.80 -5.28 21.29
CA ARG A 101 -16.33 -5.37 21.14
C ARG A 101 -15.90 -6.79 20.78
N SER A 102 -16.62 -7.43 19.88
CA SER A 102 -16.35 -8.79 19.43
C SER A 102 -16.27 -8.88 17.91
N ILE A 103 -15.50 -9.85 17.42
CA ILE A 103 -15.38 -10.11 15.99
C ILE A 103 -16.76 -10.55 15.45
N ASN A 104 -17.17 -10.00 14.31
CA ASN A 104 -18.40 -10.34 13.63
C ASN A 104 -18.40 -11.81 13.16
N ASN A 105 -19.57 -12.46 13.18
CA ASN A 105 -19.70 -13.84 12.70
C ASN A 105 -19.42 -13.95 11.18
N GLU A 106 -19.81 -12.94 10.42
CA GLU A 106 -19.59 -12.84 8.99
C GLU A 106 -18.58 -11.73 8.72
N LEU A 107 -17.41 -12.13 8.21
CA LEU A 107 -16.33 -11.20 7.90
C LEU A 107 -16.54 -10.60 6.51
N LYS A 108 -16.32 -9.30 6.41
CA LYS A 108 -16.38 -8.52 5.17
C LYS A 108 -14.99 -8.34 4.58
N HIS A 109 -14.96 -8.21 3.24
CA HIS A 109 -13.75 -7.90 2.50
C HIS A 109 -13.78 -6.46 2.04
N LEU A 110 -12.67 -5.76 2.19
CA LEU A 110 -12.47 -4.44 1.60
C LEU A 110 -11.67 -4.57 0.29
N ASN A 111 -11.95 -3.71 -0.68
CA ASN A 111 -11.12 -3.49 -1.86
C ASN A 111 -10.23 -2.26 -1.57
N ILE A 112 -8.94 -2.47 -1.37
CA ILE A 112 -7.99 -1.43 -0.98
C ILE A 112 -7.01 -1.20 -2.13
N ILE A 113 -7.06 -0.02 -2.74
CA ILE A 113 -6.21 0.36 -3.86
C ILE A 113 -5.32 1.54 -3.45
N ARG A 114 -4.02 1.29 -3.36
CA ARG A 114 -3.06 2.36 -3.11
C ARG A 114 -2.73 3.10 -4.40
N ILE A 115 -2.85 4.43 -4.37
CA ILE A 115 -2.37 5.32 -5.43
C ILE A 115 -1.18 6.11 -4.88
N GLY A 116 0.01 5.69 -5.29
CA GLY A 116 1.26 6.24 -4.78
C GLY A 116 2.24 6.67 -5.85
N THR A 117 3.43 7.05 -5.41
CA THR A 117 4.60 7.34 -6.23
C THR A 117 5.74 6.41 -5.88
N SER A 118 6.63 6.14 -6.82
CA SER A 118 7.80 5.30 -6.56
C SER A 118 8.98 5.64 -7.47
N GLY A 119 10.14 5.05 -7.14
CA GLY A 119 11.32 5.09 -7.97
C GLY A 119 11.52 3.79 -8.74
N SER A 120 11.69 3.85 -10.06
CA SER A 120 12.02 2.68 -10.87
C SER A 120 13.46 2.21 -10.63
N LEU A 121 13.65 0.89 -10.68
CA LEU A 121 14.92 0.18 -10.63
C LEU A 121 15.27 -0.50 -11.96
N GLN A 122 14.51 -0.22 -13.03
CA GLN A 122 14.72 -0.82 -14.35
C GLN A 122 14.83 0.25 -15.43
N ALA A 123 15.74 0.04 -16.39
CA ALA A 123 15.94 0.98 -17.49
C ALA A 123 14.71 1.10 -18.40
N ASP A 124 14.00 0.00 -18.62
CA ASP A 124 12.79 -0.08 -19.45
C ASP A 124 11.48 0.28 -18.73
N VAL A 125 11.56 0.72 -17.46
CA VAL A 125 10.43 1.32 -16.72
C VAL A 125 10.75 2.81 -16.52
N PRO A 126 10.41 3.67 -17.48
CA PRO A 126 10.81 5.07 -17.46
C PRO A 126 10.03 5.89 -16.43
N VAL A 127 10.53 7.11 -16.15
CA VAL A 127 9.70 8.14 -15.50
C VAL A 127 8.46 8.42 -16.34
N ASP A 128 7.42 8.94 -15.71
CA ASP A 128 6.14 9.25 -16.33
C ASP A 128 5.37 8.00 -16.84
N SER A 129 5.69 6.81 -16.29
CA SER A 129 4.94 5.57 -16.50
C SER A 129 4.24 5.10 -15.22
N PHE A 130 3.40 4.07 -15.33
CA PHE A 130 2.68 3.48 -14.21
C PHE A 130 3.12 2.04 -13.95
N VAL A 131 3.17 1.66 -12.68
CA VAL A 131 3.39 0.28 -12.24
C VAL A 131 2.19 -0.20 -11.46
N ALA A 132 1.68 -1.40 -11.78
CA ALA A 132 0.79 -2.18 -10.95
C ALA A 132 1.61 -3.32 -10.32
N SER A 133 1.79 -3.28 -9.02
CA SER A 133 2.67 -4.18 -8.28
C SER A 133 2.05 -5.57 -8.19
N THR A 134 2.73 -6.60 -8.72
CA THR A 134 2.28 -8.00 -8.63
C THR A 134 2.52 -8.59 -7.26
N HIS A 135 3.64 -8.22 -6.64
CA HIS A 135 4.03 -8.60 -5.29
C HIS A 135 4.67 -7.41 -4.59
N GLY A 136 4.56 -7.39 -3.27
CA GLY A 136 5.32 -6.52 -2.39
C GLY A 136 6.35 -7.34 -1.61
N ILE A 137 7.63 -6.99 -1.70
CA ILE A 137 8.67 -7.53 -0.81
C ILE A 137 9.01 -6.49 0.23
N GLY A 138 8.84 -6.83 1.51
CA GLY A 138 9.17 -5.96 2.64
C GLY A 138 10.57 -6.25 3.18
N ILE A 139 11.37 -5.20 3.29
CA ILE A 139 12.61 -5.18 4.07
C ILE A 139 12.46 -4.32 5.34
N ASP A 140 11.21 -4.07 5.71
CA ASP A 140 10.76 -3.24 6.84
C ASP A 140 10.51 -4.04 8.12
N ASN A 141 10.39 -5.35 8.04
CA ASN A 141 10.14 -6.32 9.12
C ASN A 141 8.72 -6.35 9.69
N LEU A 142 7.76 -5.57 9.22
CA LEU A 142 6.44 -5.47 9.86
C LEU A 142 5.75 -6.84 9.99
N MET A 143 5.69 -7.62 8.92
CA MET A 143 4.98 -8.90 8.92
C MET A 143 5.63 -9.99 9.81
N ASN A 144 6.82 -9.78 10.33
CA ASN A 144 7.43 -10.69 11.32
C ASN A 144 6.72 -10.62 12.69
N PHE A 145 5.87 -9.64 12.94
CA PHE A 145 5.05 -9.50 14.14
C PHE A 145 3.66 -10.12 14.00
N TYR A 146 3.29 -10.59 12.79
CA TYR A 146 1.97 -11.13 12.49
C TYR A 146 2.02 -12.59 12.07
N LEU A 147 0.97 -13.34 12.41
CA LEU A 147 0.74 -14.66 11.85
C LEU A 147 0.33 -14.49 10.39
N HIS A 148 1.14 -14.98 9.47
CA HIS A 148 0.85 -14.97 8.04
C HIS A 148 1.45 -16.19 7.37
N GLU A 149 0.85 -16.61 6.26
CA GLU A 149 1.31 -17.76 5.49
C GLU A 149 1.57 -17.36 4.04
N ASN A 150 2.72 -17.78 3.53
CA ASN A 150 3.08 -17.69 2.14
C ASN A 150 2.67 -18.98 1.40
N ASN A 151 2.13 -18.82 0.19
CA ASN A 151 1.97 -19.95 -0.73
C ASN A 151 3.34 -20.41 -1.28
N GLU A 152 3.36 -21.52 -2.03
CA GLU A 152 4.62 -22.11 -2.51
C GLU A 152 5.39 -21.19 -3.48
N GLU A 153 4.71 -20.42 -4.31
CA GLU A 153 5.34 -19.43 -5.19
C GLU A 153 6.00 -18.31 -4.39
N GLU A 154 5.29 -17.75 -3.41
CA GLU A 154 5.81 -16.71 -2.51
C GLU A 154 7.03 -17.22 -1.70
N LYS A 155 7.00 -18.48 -1.23
CA LYS A 155 8.14 -19.09 -0.52
C LYS A 155 9.37 -19.21 -1.40
N GLN A 156 9.18 -19.65 -2.66
CA GLN A 156 10.27 -19.75 -3.62
C GLN A 156 10.82 -18.36 -4.01
N LEU A 157 9.94 -17.39 -4.26
CA LEU A 157 10.32 -16.01 -4.56
C LEU A 157 11.13 -15.38 -3.46
N ILE A 158 10.67 -15.45 -2.20
CA ILE A 158 11.38 -14.81 -1.07
C ILE A 158 12.71 -15.53 -0.77
N HIS A 159 12.76 -16.84 -0.90
CA HIS A 159 14.00 -17.59 -0.76
C HIS A 159 15.03 -17.17 -1.84
N SER A 160 14.61 -17.09 -3.08
CA SER A 160 15.45 -16.61 -4.19
C SER A 160 15.90 -15.16 -3.99
N PHE A 161 15.00 -14.29 -3.54
CA PHE A 161 15.32 -12.90 -3.22
C PHE A 161 16.41 -12.80 -2.16
N ILE A 162 16.26 -13.46 -1.03
CA ILE A 162 17.24 -13.48 0.06
C ILE A 162 18.60 -13.99 -0.43
N THR A 163 18.60 -15.08 -1.20
CA THR A 163 19.83 -15.70 -1.72
C THR A 163 20.57 -14.78 -2.69
N GLN A 164 19.87 -14.17 -3.64
CA GLN A 164 20.49 -13.32 -4.66
C GLN A 164 20.91 -11.95 -4.09
N THR A 165 20.08 -11.35 -3.24
CA THR A 165 20.35 -9.99 -2.71
C THR A 165 21.22 -10.00 -1.46
N GLN A 166 21.32 -11.13 -0.76
CA GLN A 166 22.04 -11.28 0.53
C GLN A 166 21.55 -10.28 1.61
N LEU A 167 20.26 -9.91 1.56
CA LEU A 167 19.68 -8.91 2.49
C LEU A 167 19.25 -9.48 3.85
N HIS A 168 19.61 -10.72 4.16
CA HIS A 168 19.34 -11.34 5.47
C HIS A 168 20.31 -10.91 6.59
N ASN A 169 21.53 -10.50 6.23
CA ASN A 169 22.55 -10.11 7.20
C ASN A 169 22.38 -8.66 7.64
N GLY A 170 21.80 -8.42 8.81
CA GLY A 170 21.64 -7.08 9.39
C GLY A 170 20.41 -6.28 8.92
N PHE A 171 19.56 -6.87 8.07
CA PHE A 171 18.32 -6.23 7.57
C PHE A 171 17.03 -6.90 8.08
N GLY A 172 17.12 -7.85 9.01
CA GLY A 172 15.98 -8.63 9.48
C GLY A 172 15.58 -9.74 8.50
N ASN A 173 14.32 -10.18 8.56
CA ASN A 173 13.79 -11.23 7.70
C ASN A 173 12.86 -10.59 6.66
N PRO A 174 13.28 -10.46 5.40
CA PRO A 174 12.39 -10.02 4.33
C PRO A 174 11.16 -10.94 4.20
N TYR A 175 10.01 -10.35 3.88
CA TYR A 175 8.77 -11.06 3.64
C TYR A 175 8.17 -10.68 2.29
N ILE A 176 7.21 -11.45 1.80
CA ILE A 176 6.55 -11.22 0.51
C ILE A 176 5.06 -11.46 0.63
N SER A 177 4.27 -10.71 -0.12
CA SER A 177 2.87 -10.99 -0.36
C SER A 177 2.45 -10.57 -1.76
N ALA A 178 1.56 -11.36 -2.37
CA ALA A 178 1.02 -11.07 -3.70
C ALA A 178 -0.13 -10.05 -3.64
N ALA A 179 -0.30 -9.31 -4.73
CA ALA A 179 -1.50 -8.51 -4.97
C ALA A 179 -2.75 -9.40 -5.10
N SER A 180 -3.92 -8.84 -4.80
CA SER A 180 -5.18 -9.50 -5.12
C SER A 180 -5.36 -9.61 -6.64
N MET A 181 -5.43 -10.82 -7.17
CA MET A 181 -5.72 -11.06 -8.58
C MET A 181 -7.11 -10.56 -8.99
N HIS A 182 -8.04 -10.48 -8.02
CA HIS A 182 -9.37 -9.91 -8.25
C HIS A 182 -9.30 -8.45 -8.70
N LEU A 183 -8.36 -7.68 -8.17
CA LEU A 183 -8.12 -6.29 -8.54
C LEU A 183 -7.12 -6.16 -9.69
N LEU A 184 -5.97 -6.85 -9.62
CA LEU A 184 -4.86 -6.71 -10.56
C LEU A 184 -5.26 -7.00 -12.03
N LYS A 185 -6.25 -7.88 -12.26
CA LYS A 185 -6.73 -8.22 -13.60
C LYS A 185 -7.30 -7.05 -14.40
N TYR A 186 -7.75 -5.98 -13.73
CA TYR A 186 -8.31 -4.79 -14.37
C TYR A 186 -7.25 -3.72 -14.69
N PHE A 187 -6.06 -3.81 -14.10
CA PHE A 187 -4.96 -2.84 -14.26
C PHE A 187 -3.86 -3.42 -15.14
N VAL A 188 -4.16 -3.63 -16.44
CA VAL A 188 -3.27 -4.25 -17.43
C VAL A 188 -2.70 -3.21 -18.39
N ASP A 189 -3.58 -2.54 -19.12
CA ASP A 189 -3.19 -1.66 -20.21
C ASP A 189 -2.59 -0.36 -19.70
N GLY A 190 -1.36 -0.10 -20.13
CA GLY A 190 -0.58 1.08 -19.72
C GLY A 190 0.06 0.98 -18.34
N TYR A 191 0.14 -0.23 -17.77
CA TYR A 191 0.90 -0.50 -16.55
C TYR A 191 2.05 -1.47 -16.79
N HIS A 192 3.25 -1.12 -16.34
CA HIS A 192 4.30 -2.10 -16.12
C HIS A 192 3.91 -2.99 -14.93
N ARG A 193 4.31 -4.25 -14.96
CA ARG A 193 4.06 -5.21 -13.89
C ARG A 193 5.36 -5.76 -13.34
N GLY A 194 5.43 -5.93 -12.03
CA GLY A 194 6.59 -6.51 -11.36
C GLY A 194 6.51 -6.40 -9.86
N ILE A 195 7.59 -6.75 -9.21
CA ILE A 195 7.71 -6.74 -7.75
C ILE A 195 8.09 -5.34 -7.31
N THR A 196 7.42 -4.82 -6.27
CA THR A 196 7.78 -3.60 -5.56
C THR A 196 8.48 -3.95 -4.26
N VAL A 197 9.63 -3.33 -3.98
CA VAL A 197 10.31 -3.45 -2.69
C VAL A 197 9.88 -2.31 -1.78
N THR A 198 9.42 -2.65 -0.58
CA THR A 198 9.07 -1.69 0.47
C THR A 198 10.23 -1.51 1.43
N CYS A 199 10.68 -0.28 1.55
CA CYS A 199 11.82 0.11 2.39
C CYS A 199 11.32 0.84 3.65
N PRO A 200 11.97 0.65 4.83
CA PRO A 200 11.59 1.32 6.07
C PRO A 200 12.02 2.79 6.14
N GLY A 201 12.49 3.37 5.05
CA GLY A 201 12.93 4.76 4.99
C GLY A 201 13.29 5.21 3.58
N PHE A 202 13.30 6.53 3.37
CA PHE A 202 13.49 7.14 2.05
C PHE A 202 14.96 7.30 1.64
N TYR A 203 15.88 7.58 2.59
CA TYR A 203 17.29 7.85 2.27
C TYR A 203 18.13 6.58 2.25
N GLY A 204 18.76 6.23 3.34
CA GLY A 204 19.68 5.08 3.46
C GLY A 204 19.04 3.75 3.04
N PRO A 205 17.79 3.41 3.48
CA PRO A 205 17.11 2.20 3.06
C PRO A 205 16.81 2.12 1.55
N GLN A 206 16.78 3.27 0.87
CA GLN A 206 16.65 3.33 -0.59
C GLN A 206 17.96 3.72 -1.30
N GLY A 207 19.10 3.51 -0.65
CA GLY A 207 20.43 3.75 -1.24
C GLY A 207 20.73 5.21 -1.56
N ARG A 208 20.09 6.18 -0.86
CA ARG A 208 20.39 7.61 -1.02
C ARG A 208 21.40 8.04 0.05
N ILE A 209 22.46 8.69 -0.41
CA ILE A 209 23.52 9.21 0.45
C ILE A 209 23.44 10.74 0.43
N LEU A 210 23.31 11.33 1.63
CA LEU A 210 23.53 12.76 1.84
C LEU A 210 24.85 12.96 2.60
N ARG A 211 24.79 13.25 3.89
CA ARG A 211 25.98 13.40 4.74
C ARG A 211 26.44 12.08 5.36
N LEU A 212 25.47 11.23 5.73
CA LEU A 212 25.76 9.93 6.34
C LEU A 212 25.92 8.85 5.24
N GLY A 213 26.99 8.07 5.32
CA GLY A 213 27.21 6.90 4.46
C GLY A 213 26.20 5.77 4.75
N ILE A 214 26.05 4.85 3.80
CA ILE A 214 25.16 3.69 3.90
C ILE A 214 25.95 2.41 4.14
N SER A 215 25.37 1.47 4.89
CA SER A 215 26.00 0.20 5.24
C SER A 215 26.05 -0.80 4.07
N ASN A 216 25.14 -0.67 3.10
CA ASN A 216 25.10 -1.52 1.93
C ASN A 216 25.11 -0.70 0.62
N PRO A 217 26.31 -0.32 0.12
CA PRO A 217 26.44 0.45 -1.12
C PRO A 217 25.91 -0.28 -2.38
N GLN A 218 25.86 -1.61 -2.34
CA GLN A 218 25.43 -2.45 -3.47
C GLN A 218 23.92 -2.72 -3.46
N LEU A 219 23.15 -2.14 -2.53
CA LEU A 219 21.72 -2.42 -2.38
C LEU A 219 20.96 -2.24 -3.70
N ILE A 220 21.14 -1.11 -4.38
CA ILE A 220 20.43 -0.80 -5.62
C ILE A 220 20.79 -1.80 -6.72
N ASP A 221 22.07 -2.11 -6.89
CA ASP A 221 22.55 -3.06 -7.91
C ASP A 221 21.97 -4.47 -7.68
N ARG A 222 21.95 -4.91 -6.42
CA ARG A 222 21.37 -6.22 -6.04
C ARG A 222 19.86 -6.28 -6.26
N LEU A 223 19.12 -5.22 -5.94
CA LEU A 223 17.69 -5.14 -6.22
C LEU A 223 17.42 -5.09 -7.72
N THR A 224 18.18 -4.31 -8.47
CA THR A 224 18.04 -4.17 -9.93
C THR A 224 18.31 -5.47 -10.68
N SER A 225 19.31 -6.24 -10.22
CA SER A 225 19.72 -7.50 -10.85
C SER A 225 18.85 -8.71 -10.48
N PHE A 226 17.97 -8.58 -9.47
CA PHE A 226 17.12 -9.68 -9.03
C PHE A 226 16.15 -10.14 -10.13
N THR A 227 16.15 -11.47 -10.39
CA THR A 227 15.20 -12.13 -11.30
C THR A 227 14.82 -13.52 -10.78
N PHE A 228 13.55 -13.92 -10.98
CA PHE A 228 13.07 -15.26 -10.69
C PHE A 228 11.97 -15.62 -11.70
N GLY A 229 12.29 -16.48 -12.70
CA GLY A 229 11.39 -16.76 -13.81
C GLY A 229 11.01 -15.47 -14.56
N GLN A 230 9.74 -15.16 -14.60
CA GLN A 230 9.22 -13.91 -15.19
C GLN A 230 9.25 -12.71 -14.25
N TYR A 231 9.55 -12.92 -12.97
CA TYR A 231 9.50 -11.89 -11.95
C TYR A 231 10.82 -11.14 -11.85
N ARG A 232 10.70 -9.81 -11.71
CA ARG A 232 11.82 -8.90 -11.41
C ARG A 232 11.33 -7.77 -10.51
N ILE A 233 12.24 -7.11 -9.83
CA ILE A 233 11.92 -5.90 -9.08
C ILE A 233 11.83 -4.74 -10.07
N THR A 234 10.67 -4.08 -10.13
CA THR A 234 10.44 -2.93 -11.02
C THR A 234 10.72 -1.60 -10.34
N ASN A 235 10.35 -1.49 -9.08
CA ASN A 235 10.38 -0.24 -8.33
C ASN A 235 10.48 -0.47 -6.83
N PHE A 236 10.67 0.61 -6.08
CA PHE A 236 10.68 0.59 -4.63
C PHE A 236 10.03 1.84 -4.05
N GLU A 237 9.42 1.68 -2.88
CA GLU A 237 8.67 2.69 -2.14
C GLU A 237 8.60 2.32 -0.65
N MET A 238 7.57 2.70 0.10
CA MET A 238 7.57 2.58 1.55
C MET A 238 6.33 1.89 2.16
N GLU A 239 5.34 1.34 1.39
CA GLU A 239 4.06 0.87 1.96
C GLU A 239 3.52 -0.43 1.36
N THR A 240 3.82 -0.77 0.11
CA THR A 240 3.15 -1.83 -0.67
C THR A 240 3.18 -3.20 0.00
N SER A 241 4.33 -3.62 0.53
CA SER A 241 4.45 -4.94 1.17
C SER A 241 3.59 -5.06 2.42
N ALA A 242 3.54 -4.00 3.23
CA ALA A 242 2.72 -3.94 4.43
C ALA A 242 1.22 -4.00 4.10
N ILE A 243 0.78 -3.25 3.07
CA ILE A 243 -0.60 -3.30 2.59
C ILE A 243 -0.97 -4.70 2.09
N TYR A 244 -0.08 -5.35 1.33
CA TYR A 244 -0.35 -6.69 0.82
C TYR A 244 -0.30 -7.75 1.92
N GLY A 245 0.68 -7.67 2.82
CA GLY A 245 0.85 -8.61 3.92
C GLY A 245 -0.32 -8.59 4.89
N LEU A 246 -0.64 -7.42 5.43
CA LEU A 246 -1.78 -7.24 6.34
C LEU A 246 -3.10 -7.48 5.63
N GLY A 247 -3.29 -6.94 4.42
CA GLY A 247 -4.50 -7.14 3.65
C GLY A 247 -4.79 -8.62 3.40
N LYS A 248 -3.78 -9.41 3.03
CA LYS A 248 -3.90 -10.87 2.85
C LYS A 248 -4.23 -11.57 4.17
N ALA A 249 -3.52 -11.22 5.26
CA ALA A 249 -3.74 -11.82 6.58
C ALA A 249 -5.15 -11.52 7.13
N LEU A 250 -5.69 -10.32 6.86
CA LEU A 250 -7.04 -9.88 7.22
C LEU A 250 -8.11 -10.25 6.16
N ASN A 251 -7.71 -10.98 5.11
CA ASN A 251 -8.59 -11.41 4.02
C ASN A 251 -9.23 -10.26 3.22
N HIS A 252 -8.51 -9.15 3.06
CA HIS A 252 -8.87 -8.04 2.18
C HIS A 252 -8.23 -8.17 0.81
N ARG A 253 -8.79 -7.47 -0.18
CA ARG A 253 -8.27 -7.41 -1.55
C ARG A 253 -7.45 -6.14 -1.71
N CYS A 254 -6.15 -6.29 -1.93
CA CYS A 254 -5.24 -5.15 -1.99
C CYS A 254 -4.52 -5.07 -3.34
N LEU A 255 -4.34 -3.85 -3.84
CA LEU A 255 -3.56 -3.52 -5.03
C LEU A 255 -2.79 -2.21 -4.81
N SER A 256 -1.53 -2.16 -5.21
CA SER A 256 -0.72 -0.94 -5.21
C SER A 256 -0.39 -0.51 -6.63
N LEU A 257 -0.74 0.73 -6.92
CA LEU A 257 -0.47 1.43 -8.17
C LEU A 257 0.53 2.56 -7.89
N SER A 258 1.54 2.69 -8.71
CA SER A 258 2.58 3.71 -8.56
C SER A 258 2.79 4.51 -9.82
N ALA A 259 2.79 5.84 -9.71
CA ALA A 259 3.38 6.72 -10.70
C ALA A 259 4.90 6.74 -10.54
N ILE A 260 5.65 6.47 -11.60
CA ILE A 260 7.11 6.46 -11.58
C ILE A 260 7.62 7.89 -11.73
N ILE A 261 8.02 8.48 -10.60
CA ILE A 261 8.51 9.86 -10.56
C ILE A 261 10.04 9.96 -10.62
N ALA A 262 10.75 8.87 -10.40
CA ALA A 262 12.21 8.80 -10.51
C ALA A 262 12.63 7.50 -11.18
N ASN A 263 13.71 7.51 -11.96
CA ASN A 263 14.38 6.30 -12.43
C ASN A 263 15.82 6.30 -11.91
N ARG A 264 16.16 5.28 -11.10
CA ARG A 264 17.44 5.20 -10.41
C ARG A 264 18.59 4.76 -11.33
N ILE A 265 18.27 4.11 -12.45
CA ILE A 265 19.24 3.65 -13.44
C ILE A 265 19.66 4.82 -14.33
N HIS A 266 18.68 5.57 -14.85
CA HIS A 266 18.93 6.74 -15.68
C HIS A 266 19.21 8.01 -14.89
N LYS A 267 19.07 7.97 -13.54
CA LYS A 267 19.30 9.10 -12.63
C LYS A 267 18.49 10.35 -12.99
N ASN A 268 17.27 10.16 -13.46
CA ASN A 268 16.36 11.25 -13.85
C ASN A 268 15.11 11.27 -12.94
N PHE A 269 14.40 12.38 -13.00
CA PHE A 269 13.19 12.64 -12.23
C PHE A 269 12.12 13.24 -13.16
N SER A 270 10.84 12.94 -12.90
CA SER A 270 9.70 13.50 -13.63
C SER A 270 9.68 15.02 -13.54
N LYS A 271 9.45 15.67 -14.67
CA LYS A 271 9.35 17.13 -14.72
C LYS A 271 7.98 17.65 -14.30
N ASP A 272 6.95 16.81 -14.37
CA ASP A 272 5.57 17.13 -14.03
C ASP A 272 4.90 15.94 -13.32
N SER A 273 5.36 15.67 -12.09
CA SER A 273 4.84 14.59 -11.28
C SER A 273 3.37 14.81 -10.86
N LEU A 274 2.90 16.04 -10.77
CA LEU A 274 1.51 16.34 -10.41
C LEU A 274 0.55 15.91 -11.51
N SER A 275 0.83 16.29 -12.76
CA SER A 275 0.03 15.85 -13.91
C SER A 275 0.06 14.31 -14.09
N LEU A 276 1.20 13.68 -13.81
CA LEU A 276 1.31 12.23 -13.87
C LEU A 276 0.42 11.54 -12.82
N ILE A 277 0.44 12.04 -11.59
CA ILE A 277 -0.38 11.52 -10.50
C ILE A 277 -1.86 11.70 -10.82
N GLU A 278 -2.26 12.86 -11.34
CA GLU A 278 -3.63 13.14 -11.76
C GLU A 278 -4.13 12.14 -12.81
N LYS A 279 -3.30 11.83 -13.82
CA LYS A 279 -3.64 10.80 -14.83
C LYS A 279 -3.84 9.43 -14.20
N LEU A 280 -3.02 9.06 -13.20
CA LEU A 280 -3.18 7.79 -12.48
C LEU A 280 -4.47 7.77 -11.67
N ILE A 281 -4.81 8.89 -11.00
CA ILE A 281 -6.05 9.05 -10.24
C ILE A 281 -7.28 8.85 -11.15
N VAL A 282 -7.38 9.61 -12.22
CA VAL A 282 -8.52 9.56 -13.15
C VAL A 282 -8.69 8.15 -13.71
N LYS A 283 -7.61 7.56 -14.24
CA LYS A 283 -7.64 6.19 -14.78
C LYS A 283 -8.04 5.15 -13.73
N SER A 284 -7.60 5.32 -12.49
CA SER A 284 -7.97 4.39 -11.41
C SER A 284 -9.42 4.54 -11.01
N LEU A 285 -9.94 5.76 -10.92
CA LEU A 285 -11.36 6.01 -10.62
C LEU A 285 -12.29 5.43 -11.69
N GLU A 286 -11.97 5.61 -12.98
CA GLU A 286 -12.70 5.00 -14.08
C GLU A 286 -12.80 3.48 -13.94
N ILE A 287 -11.65 2.81 -13.67
CA ILE A 287 -11.63 1.35 -13.50
C ILE A 287 -12.41 0.91 -12.25
N ILE A 288 -12.28 1.63 -11.14
CA ILE A 288 -13.00 1.31 -9.89
C ILE A 288 -14.52 1.46 -10.11
N THR A 289 -14.93 2.53 -10.76
CA THR A 289 -16.35 2.81 -11.00
C THR A 289 -17.00 1.78 -11.94
N ASP A 290 -16.29 1.37 -12.99
CA ASP A 290 -16.81 0.50 -14.02
C ASP A 290 -16.73 -0.99 -13.68
N LYS A 291 -15.75 -1.43 -12.87
CA LYS A 291 -15.36 -2.85 -12.70
C LYS A 291 -15.52 -3.40 -11.30
N LEU A 292 -15.58 -2.55 -10.28
CA LEU A 292 -15.74 -2.95 -8.87
C LEU A 292 -17.10 -2.51 -8.32
#